data_47fdbc5672f420254e181e4923f4eed5
#
_entry.id   47fdbc5672f420254e181e4923f4eed5
#
_cell.length_a   1.000
_cell.length_b   1.000
_cell.length_c   1.000
_cell.angle_alpha   90.00
_cell.angle_beta   90.00
_cell.angle_gamma   90.00
#
_symmetry.space_group_name_H-M   'P 1'
#
loop_
_entity.id
_entity.type
_entity.pdbx_description
1 polymer ?
#
loop_
_entity_poly.entity_id
_entity_poly.type
_entity_poly.pdbx_seq_one_letter_code
_entity_poly.pdbx_strand_id
1 'polypeptide(L)'
;GKSTLLKSFYGAIKPHSGQLNVGGMLMNKISSSKLNFFRRHLGVIFQDYKLIKEWNVEKNVMLPLMISGYTKEVSASQVQKLLNHVKLTHQANKFPPELSGGEQQRVAMARALAHNPILILADEPTGNLDEYSSQVIWNLLEGANTQLKTTIVVVTHNIPNNITVPYTHLHIESGTINEVA
;
A
#
# COMPACT_ATOMS: atom_id res chain seq x y z
N GLY A 1 7.53 14.01 10.17
CA GLY A 1 6.30 13.49 10.85
C GLY A 1 5.42 12.61 9.97
N LYS A 2 5.57 12.67 8.63
CA LYS A 2 4.68 11.99 7.66
C LYS A 2 4.55 10.47 7.88
N SER A 3 5.66 9.74 7.87
CA SER A 3 5.65 8.29 8.09
C SER A 3 5.13 7.89 9.48
N THR A 4 5.36 8.74 10.50
CA THR A 4 4.82 8.54 11.85
C THR A 4 3.29 8.63 11.85
N LEU A 5 2.73 9.62 11.15
CA LEU A 5 1.29 9.74 10.97
C LEU A 5 0.72 8.50 10.26
N LEU A 6 1.35 8.08 9.15
CA LEU A 6 0.91 6.88 8.43
C LEU A 6 0.93 5.64 9.31
N LYS A 7 1.99 5.47 10.13
CA LYS A 7 2.10 4.35 11.09
C LYS A 7 1.00 4.36 12.14
N SER A 8 0.48 5.52 12.51
CA SER A 8 -0.65 5.61 13.43
C SER A 8 -1.96 5.14 12.80
N PHE A 9 -2.14 5.29 11.49
CA PHE A 9 -3.36 4.88 10.78
C PHE A 9 -3.55 3.36 10.75
N TYR A 10 -2.46 2.56 10.72
CA TYR A 10 -2.58 1.11 10.84
C TYR A 10 -2.21 0.57 12.23
N GLY A 11 -2.11 1.47 13.23
CA GLY A 11 -1.93 1.13 14.62
C GLY A 11 -0.56 0.57 14.99
N ALA A 12 0.49 0.87 14.21
CA ALA A 12 1.87 0.56 14.61
C ALA A 12 2.38 1.53 15.69
N ILE A 13 1.84 2.75 15.71
CA ILE A 13 2.09 3.76 16.74
C ILE A 13 0.73 4.22 17.25
N LYS A 14 0.58 4.32 18.57
CA LYS A 14 -0.63 4.88 19.18
C LYS A 14 -0.43 6.37 19.45
N PRO A 15 -1.45 7.22 19.16
CA PRO A 15 -1.42 8.61 19.57
C PRO A 15 -1.24 8.75 21.09
N HIS A 16 -0.38 9.66 21.51
CA HIS A 16 -0.13 9.94 22.93
C HIS A 16 -1.35 10.64 23.57
N SER A 17 -2.00 11.54 22.85
CA SER A 17 -3.18 12.28 23.28
C SER A 17 -4.12 12.53 22.09
N GLY A 18 -5.31 13.05 22.35
CA GLY A 18 -6.31 13.30 21.32
C GLY A 18 -7.04 12.03 20.88
N GLN A 19 -7.71 12.09 19.73
CA GLN A 19 -8.46 10.99 19.13
C GLN A 19 -8.06 10.82 17.67
N LEU A 20 -7.85 9.57 17.26
CA LEU A 20 -7.59 9.19 15.88
C LEU A 20 -8.64 8.17 15.45
N ASN A 21 -9.48 8.57 14.49
CA ASN A 21 -10.47 7.69 13.86
C ASN A 21 -10.03 7.38 12.42
N VAL A 22 -9.92 6.10 12.10
CA VAL A 22 -9.57 5.63 10.75
C VAL A 22 -10.60 4.61 10.31
N GLY A 23 -11.38 4.95 9.27
CA GLY A 23 -12.44 4.07 8.76
C GLY A 23 -13.48 3.65 9.83
N GLY A 24 -13.83 4.56 10.74
CA GLY A 24 -14.74 4.27 11.85
C GLY A 24 -14.09 3.60 13.08
N MET A 25 -12.81 3.26 13.00
CA MET A 25 -12.08 2.63 14.11
C MET A 25 -11.32 3.67 14.93
N LEU A 26 -11.63 3.77 16.24
CA LEU A 26 -10.91 4.64 17.17
C LEU A 26 -9.58 4.00 17.58
N MET A 27 -8.49 4.42 16.91
CA MET A 27 -7.17 3.79 17.00
C MET A 27 -6.55 3.86 18.41
N ASN A 28 -6.89 4.88 19.20
CA ASN A 28 -6.41 5.04 20.58
C ASN A 28 -6.88 3.90 21.51
N LYS A 29 -8.09 3.38 21.26
CA LYS A 29 -8.78 2.42 22.14
C LYS A 29 -9.02 1.07 21.47
N ILE A 30 -8.49 0.85 20.27
CA ILE A 30 -8.70 -0.39 19.51
C ILE A 30 -8.05 -1.57 20.23
N SER A 31 -8.79 -2.66 20.41
CA SER A 31 -8.23 -3.92 20.93
C SER A 31 -7.37 -4.62 19.88
N SER A 32 -6.42 -5.46 20.31
CA SER A 32 -5.53 -6.20 19.41
C SER A 32 -6.29 -7.05 18.39
N SER A 33 -7.39 -7.67 18.81
CA SER A 33 -8.22 -8.48 17.90
C SER A 33 -8.87 -7.62 16.82
N LYS A 34 -9.49 -6.49 17.19
CA LYS A 34 -10.09 -5.55 16.23
C LYS A 34 -9.04 -4.91 15.33
N LEU A 35 -7.85 -4.59 15.86
CA LEU A 35 -6.74 -4.05 15.06
C LEU A 35 -6.26 -5.07 14.01
N ASN A 36 -6.10 -6.34 14.38
CA ASN A 36 -5.72 -7.40 13.44
C ASN A 36 -6.79 -7.63 12.38
N PHE A 37 -8.07 -7.55 12.74
CA PHE A 37 -9.17 -7.59 11.78
C PHE A 37 -9.09 -6.40 10.82
N PHE A 38 -8.93 -5.19 11.35
CA PHE A 38 -8.81 -3.96 10.54
C PHE A 38 -7.64 -4.04 9.55
N ARG A 39 -6.46 -4.48 10.01
CA ARG A 39 -5.26 -4.63 9.16
C ARG A 39 -5.46 -5.56 7.98
N ARG A 40 -6.32 -6.56 8.07
CA ARG A 40 -6.64 -7.46 6.94
C ARG A 40 -7.40 -6.77 5.80
N HIS A 41 -7.90 -5.57 6.02
CA HIS A 41 -8.60 -4.76 5.02
C HIS A 41 -7.75 -3.60 4.50
N LEU A 42 -6.48 -3.52 4.94
CA LEU A 42 -5.54 -2.48 4.53
C LEU A 42 -4.52 -3.03 3.54
N GLY A 43 -4.22 -2.26 2.51
CA GLY A 43 -3.00 -2.39 1.73
C GLY A 43 -1.95 -1.43 2.28
N VAL A 44 -0.73 -1.92 2.54
CA VAL A 44 0.37 -1.05 2.98
C VAL A 44 1.54 -1.18 2.02
N ILE A 45 1.99 -0.05 1.51
CA ILE A 45 3.15 0.07 0.63
C ILE A 45 4.23 0.82 1.41
N PHE A 46 5.36 0.15 1.64
CA PHE A 46 6.48 0.68 2.39
C PHE A 46 7.55 1.24 1.45
N GLN A 47 8.27 2.26 1.89
CA GLN A 47 9.36 2.88 1.15
C GLN A 47 10.47 1.88 0.76
N ASP A 48 10.73 0.88 1.60
CA ASP A 48 11.72 -0.18 1.39
C ASP A 48 11.08 -1.51 0.97
N TYR A 49 9.88 -1.45 0.37
CA TYR A 49 9.09 -2.55 -0.20
C TYR A 49 8.66 -3.61 0.82
N LYS A 50 9.46 -3.92 1.84
CA LYS A 50 9.23 -4.96 2.87
C LYS A 50 8.81 -6.30 2.26
N LEU A 51 9.45 -6.69 1.15
CA LEU A 51 9.26 -8.01 0.56
C LEU A 51 9.98 -9.07 1.41
N ILE A 52 9.37 -10.24 1.51
CA ILE A 52 9.98 -11.41 2.16
C ILE A 52 11.02 -11.97 1.19
N LYS A 53 12.28 -11.83 1.51
CA LYS A 53 13.41 -12.15 0.61
C LYS A 53 13.53 -13.65 0.30
N GLU A 54 13.08 -14.48 1.24
CA GLU A 54 13.08 -15.94 1.14
C GLU A 54 11.88 -16.50 0.34
N TRP A 55 11.00 -15.62 -0.10
CA TRP A 55 9.82 -15.96 -0.89
C TRP A 55 9.92 -15.37 -2.29
N ASN A 56 9.50 -16.16 -3.28
CA ASN A 56 9.40 -15.65 -4.64
C ASN A 56 8.30 -14.58 -4.78
N VAL A 57 8.24 -13.94 -5.93
CA VAL A 57 7.27 -12.88 -6.26
C VAL A 57 5.83 -13.36 -6.05
N GLU A 58 5.48 -14.53 -6.60
CA GLU A 58 4.13 -15.11 -6.49
C GLU A 58 3.71 -15.25 -5.03
N LYS A 59 4.58 -15.81 -4.18
CA LYS A 59 4.28 -16.04 -2.77
C LYS A 59 4.21 -14.74 -1.97
N ASN A 60 5.02 -13.73 -2.31
CA ASN A 60 4.92 -12.40 -1.71
C ASN A 60 3.56 -11.76 -1.99
N VAL A 61 3.07 -11.83 -3.23
CA VAL A 61 1.75 -11.27 -3.60
C VAL A 61 0.61 -12.08 -2.99
N MET A 62 0.76 -13.38 -2.83
CA MET A 62 -0.24 -14.27 -2.25
C MET A 62 -0.46 -14.07 -0.74
N LEU A 63 0.52 -13.51 -0.02
CA LEU A 63 0.52 -13.41 1.44
C LEU A 63 -0.79 -12.82 2.04
N PRO A 64 -1.29 -11.67 1.60
CA PRO A 64 -2.51 -11.10 2.19
C PRO A 64 -3.76 -11.96 1.91
N LEU A 65 -3.81 -12.69 0.80
CA LEU A 65 -4.89 -13.63 0.51
C LEU A 65 -4.88 -14.80 1.47
N MET A 66 -3.69 -15.36 1.76
CA MET A 66 -3.51 -16.43 2.75
C MET A 66 -3.95 -15.97 4.15
N ILE A 67 -3.57 -14.75 4.56
CA ILE A 67 -3.95 -14.17 5.85
C ILE A 67 -5.46 -13.94 5.93
N SER A 68 -6.09 -13.63 4.80
CA SER A 68 -7.53 -13.38 4.70
C SER A 68 -8.37 -14.66 4.56
N GLY A 69 -7.72 -15.85 4.48
CA GLY A 69 -8.39 -17.14 4.45
C GLY A 69 -8.95 -17.55 3.08
N TYR A 70 -8.44 -16.96 2.00
CA TYR A 70 -8.79 -17.41 0.64
C TYR A 70 -8.25 -18.79 0.35
N THR A 71 -8.98 -19.59 -0.44
CA THR A 71 -8.49 -20.91 -0.88
C THR A 71 -7.27 -20.75 -1.78
N LYS A 72 -6.49 -21.83 -1.91
CA LYS A 72 -5.27 -21.84 -2.73
C LYS A 72 -5.57 -21.53 -4.20
N GLU A 73 -6.66 -22.10 -4.73
CA GLU A 73 -7.09 -21.95 -6.12
C GLU A 73 -7.48 -20.50 -6.42
N VAL A 74 -8.30 -19.88 -5.54
CA VAL A 74 -8.71 -18.48 -5.66
C VAL A 74 -7.49 -17.55 -5.55
N SER A 75 -6.60 -17.83 -4.60
CA SER A 75 -5.37 -17.04 -4.40
C SER A 75 -4.46 -17.11 -5.63
N ALA A 76 -4.22 -18.29 -6.18
CA ALA A 76 -3.39 -18.46 -7.38
C ALA A 76 -3.98 -17.72 -8.58
N SER A 77 -5.28 -17.83 -8.82
CA SER A 77 -5.96 -17.11 -9.90
C SER A 77 -5.84 -15.59 -9.74
N GLN A 78 -6.03 -15.06 -8.52
CA GLN A 78 -5.94 -13.63 -8.23
C GLN A 78 -4.50 -13.12 -8.40
N VAL A 79 -3.51 -13.85 -7.89
CA VAL A 79 -2.08 -13.51 -8.04
C VAL A 79 -1.69 -13.45 -9.51
N GLN A 80 -2.11 -14.43 -10.32
CA GLN A 80 -1.84 -14.43 -11.76
C GLN A 80 -2.37 -13.17 -12.45
N LYS A 81 -3.62 -12.78 -12.15
CA LYS A 81 -4.23 -11.54 -12.70
C LYS A 81 -3.44 -10.30 -12.29
N LEU A 82 -3.04 -10.20 -11.03
CA LEU A 82 -2.28 -9.07 -10.51
C LEU A 82 -0.88 -8.99 -11.13
N LEU A 83 -0.17 -10.11 -11.22
CA LEU A 83 1.15 -10.16 -11.85
C LEU A 83 1.09 -9.75 -13.32
N ASN A 84 0.03 -10.15 -14.03
CA ASN A 84 -0.22 -9.69 -15.39
C ASN A 84 -0.45 -8.17 -15.43
N HIS A 85 -1.28 -7.65 -14.52
CA HIS A 85 -1.60 -6.22 -14.46
C HIS A 85 -0.37 -5.35 -14.18
N VAL A 86 0.53 -5.78 -13.29
CA VAL A 86 1.78 -5.08 -12.99
C VAL A 86 2.94 -5.46 -13.93
N LYS A 87 2.69 -6.27 -14.98
CA LYS A 87 3.65 -6.71 -15.99
C LYS A 87 4.83 -7.51 -15.41
N LEU A 88 4.57 -8.38 -14.45
CA LEU A 88 5.56 -9.22 -13.78
C LEU A 88 5.29 -10.73 -13.87
N THR A 89 4.40 -11.18 -14.76
CA THR A 89 4.07 -12.61 -14.93
C THR A 89 5.32 -13.47 -15.14
N HIS A 90 6.26 -13.01 -15.95
CA HIS A 90 7.52 -13.71 -16.24
C HIS A 90 8.53 -13.69 -15.07
N GLN A 91 8.26 -12.90 -14.03
CA GLN A 91 9.09 -12.80 -12.83
C GLN A 91 8.50 -13.57 -11.63
N ALA A 92 7.37 -14.28 -11.80
CA ALA A 92 6.61 -14.92 -10.71
C ALA A 92 7.47 -15.81 -9.80
N ASN A 93 8.43 -16.53 -10.39
CA ASN A 93 9.31 -17.45 -9.66
C ASN A 93 10.59 -16.81 -9.12
N LYS A 94 10.91 -15.56 -9.48
CA LYS A 94 12.10 -14.87 -8.99
C LYS A 94 11.94 -14.41 -7.54
N PHE A 95 13.07 -14.26 -6.88
CA PHE A 95 13.14 -13.73 -5.51
C PHE A 95 13.42 -12.22 -5.52
N PRO A 96 13.02 -11.47 -4.48
CA PRO A 96 13.22 -10.04 -4.42
C PRO A 96 14.64 -9.54 -4.74
N PRO A 97 15.73 -10.20 -4.30
CA PRO A 97 17.08 -9.77 -4.65
C PRO A 97 17.45 -9.84 -6.14
N GLU A 98 16.67 -10.59 -6.93
CA GLU A 98 16.88 -10.74 -8.38
C GLU A 98 16.13 -9.69 -9.20
N LEU A 99 15.39 -8.79 -8.54
CA LEU A 99 14.54 -7.79 -9.14
C LEU A 99 15.17 -6.39 -9.04
N SER A 100 14.94 -5.56 -10.06
CA SER A 100 15.20 -4.13 -9.98
C SER A 100 14.30 -3.45 -8.92
N GLY A 101 14.68 -2.25 -8.45
CA GLY A 101 13.88 -1.49 -7.49
C GLY A 101 12.44 -1.24 -7.97
N GLY A 102 12.28 -0.88 -9.25
CA GLY A 102 10.95 -0.69 -9.84
C GLY A 102 10.13 -1.97 -9.91
N GLU A 103 10.75 -3.13 -10.17
CA GLU A 103 10.06 -4.43 -10.13
C GLU A 103 9.65 -4.79 -8.70
N GLN A 104 10.54 -4.60 -7.71
CA GLN A 104 10.22 -4.82 -6.30
C GLN A 104 9.03 -3.95 -5.84
N GLN A 105 8.99 -2.69 -6.27
CA GLN A 105 7.89 -1.79 -5.97
C GLN A 105 6.58 -2.26 -6.60
N ARG A 106 6.60 -2.73 -7.85
CA ARG A 106 5.41 -3.31 -8.50
C ARG A 106 4.94 -4.59 -7.79
N VAL A 107 5.85 -5.42 -7.28
CA VAL A 107 5.49 -6.58 -6.42
C VAL A 107 4.82 -6.11 -5.13
N ALA A 108 5.39 -5.10 -4.46
CA ALA A 108 4.81 -4.53 -3.24
C ALA A 108 3.41 -3.94 -3.49
N MET A 109 3.22 -3.29 -4.64
CA MET A 109 1.92 -2.77 -5.08
C MET A 109 0.92 -3.90 -5.35
N ALA A 110 1.30 -4.93 -6.10
CA ALA A 110 0.45 -6.10 -6.36
C ALA A 110 0.06 -6.79 -5.04
N ARG A 111 1.00 -6.96 -4.11
CA ARG A 111 0.72 -7.48 -2.77
C ARG A 111 -0.29 -6.63 -2.01
N ALA A 112 -0.13 -5.31 -2.02
CA ALA A 112 -1.04 -4.41 -1.32
C ALA A 112 -2.48 -4.47 -1.88
N LEU A 113 -2.64 -4.72 -3.18
CA LEU A 113 -3.92 -4.82 -3.87
C LEU A 113 -4.58 -6.21 -3.81
N ALA A 114 -3.83 -7.26 -3.44
CA ALA A 114 -4.22 -8.66 -3.66
C ALA A 114 -5.58 -9.04 -3.07
N HIS A 115 -5.92 -8.51 -1.90
CA HIS A 115 -7.14 -8.82 -1.15
C HIS A 115 -8.23 -7.74 -1.27
N ASN A 116 -8.15 -6.87 -2.30
CA ASN A 116 -9.09 -5.76 -2.54
C ASN A 116 -9.27 -4.86 -1.30
N PRO A 117 -8.22 -4.17 -0.84
CA PRO A 117 -8.28 -3.39 0.38
C PRO A 117 -9.24 -2.21 0.26
N ILE A 118 -9.88 -1.84 1.37
CA ILE A 118 -10.72 -0.63 1.46
C ILE A 118 -9.89 0.66 1.56
N LEU A 119 -8.66 0.52 2.07
CA LEU A 119 -7.72 1.63 2.27
C LEU A 119 -6.30 1.19 1.94
N ILE A 120 -5.62 1.96 1.11
CA ILE A 120 -4.17 1.83 0.86
C ILE A 120 -3.44 2.96 1.58
N LEU A 121 -2.39 2.59 2.30
CA LEU A 121 -1.46 3.49 2.96
C LEU A 121 -0.09 3.35 2.28
N ALA A 122 0.38 4.39 1.60
CA ALA A 122 1.63 4.37 0.85
C ALA A 122 2.64 5.37 1.44
N ASP A 123 3.80 4.87 1.88
CA ASP A 123 4.90 5.67 2.42
C ASP A 123 5.98 5.80 1.35
N GLU A 124 6.11 6.99 0.74
CA GLU A 124 7.07 7.32 -0.32
C GLU A 124 7.10 6.26 -1.45
N PRO A 125 5.96 5.95 -2.09
CA PRO A 125 5.85 4.79 -2.99
C PRO A 125 6.72 4.91 -4.25
N THR A 126 7.24 6.10 -4.55
CA THR A 126 8.06 6.37 -5.74
C THR A 126 9.42 6.99 -5.43
N GLY A 127 9.76 7.16 -4.14
CA GLY A 127 10.93 7.92 -3.70
C GLY A 127 12.30 7.40 -4.20
N ASN A 128 12.39 6.12 -4.57
CA ASN A 128 13.62 5.47 -5.04
C ASN A 128 13.52 5.00 -6.50
N LEU A 129 12.58 5.54 -7.28
CA LEU A 129 12.31 5.11 -8.65
C LEU A 129 12.66 6.19 -9.66
N ASP A 130 13.02 5.77 -10.87
CA ASP A 130 13.08 6.63 -12.04
C ASP A 130 11.69 7.14 -12.42
N GLU A 131 11.63 8.16 -13.28
CA GLU A 131 10.41 8.82 -13.68
C GLU A 131 9.38 7.86 -14.31
N TYR A 132 9.84 6.96 -15.20
CA TYR A 132 8.97 5.99 -15.84
C TYR A 132 8.36 5.01 -14.84
N SER A 133 9.18 4.44 -13.96
CA SER A 133 8.71 3.53 -12.91
C SER A 133 7.76 4.23 -11.93
N SER A 134 8.05 5.48 -11.60
CA SER A 134 7.19 6.32 -10.76
C SER A 134 5.81 6.51 -11.38
N GLN A 135 5.75 6.84 -12.67
CA GLN A 135 4.47 7.00 -13.38
C GLN A 135 3.66 5.70 -13.39
N VAL A 136 4.30 4.55 -13.55
CA VAL A 136 3.61 3.25 -13.48
C VAL A 136 2.97 3.04 -12.11
N ILE A 137 3.65 3.37 -11.01
CA ILE A 137 3.10 3.24 -9.66
C ILE A 137 1.92 4.18 -9.43
N TRP A 138 2.03 5.45 -9.88
CA TRP A 138 0.92 6.40 -9.78
C TRP A 138 -0.31 5.93 -10.57
N ASN A 139 -0.13 5.44 -11.79
CA ASN A 139 -1.22 4.90 -12.60
C ASN A 139 -1.90 3.69 -11.92
N LEU A 140 -1.14 2.83 -11.23
CA LEU A 140 -1.70 1.72 -10.45
C LEU A 140 -2.50 2.20 -9.24
N LEU A 141 -2.04 3.25 -8.53
CA LEU A 141 -2.78 3.87 -7.43
C LEU A 141 -4.09 4.51 -7.93
N GLU A 142 -4.04 5.30 -9.00
CA GLU A 142 -5.22 5.90 -9.60
C GLU A 142 -6.22 4.83 -10.09
N GLY A 143 -5.71 3.76 -10.71
CA GLY A 143 -6.53 2.61 -11.11
C GLY A 143 -7.22 1.93 -9.93
N ALA A 144 -6.52 1.76 -8.81
CA ALA A 144 -7.10 1.21 -7.59
C ALA A 144 -8.20 2.11 -7.01
N ASN A 145 -8.01 3.43 -7.05
CA ASN A 145 -9.03 4.37 -6.61
C ASN A 145 -10.27 4.37 -7.53
N THR A 146 -10.06 4.44 -8.85
CA THR A 146 -11.16 4.57 -9.81
C THR A 146 -11.94 3.28 -10.02
N GLN A 147 -11.25 2.13 -10.12
CA GLN A 147 -11.85 0.84 -10.46
C GLN A 147 -12.31 0.06 -9.22
N LEU A 148 -11.51 0.04 -8.16
CA LEU A 148 -11.79 -0.70 -6.93
C LEU A 148 -12.46 0.15 -5.85
N LYS A 149 -12.57 1.47 -6.07
CA LYS A 149 -13.11 2.43 -5.08
C LYS A 149 -12.33 2.43 -3.76
N THR A 150 -11.05 2.05 -3.82
CA THR A 150 -10.15 2.05 -2.68
C THR A 150 -9.81 3.49 -2.28
N THR A 151 -9.93 3.82 -1.00
CA THR A 151 -9.37 5.07 -0.47
C THR A 151 -7.85 4.97 -0.42
N ILE A 152 -7.15 6.02 -0.83
CA ILE A 152 -5.68 6.00 -0.89
C ILE A 152 -5.12 7.19 -0.10
N VAL A 153 -4.20 6.92 0.80
CA VAL A 153 -3.42 7.92 1.51
C VAL A 153 -1.95 7.73 1.12
N VAL A 154 -1.40 8.74 0.46
CA VAL A 154 0.01 8.74 0.05
C VAL A 154 0.77 9.76 0.88
N VAL A 155 1.87 9.34 1.44
CA VAL A 155 2.89 10.21 2.01
C VAL A 155 4.03 10.32 1.01
N THR A 156 4.30 11.53 0.55
CA THR A 156 5.37 11.78 -0.41
C THR A 156 5.92 13.21 -0.26
N HIS A 157 7.11 13.44 -0.76
CA HIS A 157 7.69 14.78 -0.92
C HIS A 157 7.60 15.28 -2.37
N ASN A 158 7.12 14.44 -3.29
CA ASN A 158 6.94 14.79 -4.70
C ASN A 158 5.58 14.31 -5.19
N ILE A 159 4.69 15.27 -5.47
CA ILE A 159 3.36 15.01 -6.03
C ILE A 159 3.44 15.22 -7.54
N PRO A 160 3.08 14.23 -8.37
CA PRO A 160 3.05 14.41 -9.82
C PRO A 160 2.03 15.48 -10.24
N ASN A 161 2.38 16.25 -11.26
CA ASN A 161 1.48 17.28 -11.81
C ASN A 161 0.33 16.70 -12.65
N ASN A 162 0.37 15.41 -12.97
CA ASN A 162 -0.55 14.74 -13.89
C ASN A 162 -1.50 13.75 -13.21
N ILE A 163 -1.76 13.91 -11.90
CA ILE A 163 -2.78 13.14 -11.19
C ILE A 163 -4.15 13.46 -11.77
N THR A 164 -4.89 12.42 -12.18
CA THR A 164 -6.19 12.55 -12.86
C THR A 164 -7.39 12.41 -11.93
N VAL A 165 -7.19 11.88 -10.73
CA VAL A 165 -8.24 11.70 -9.73
C VAL A 165 -8.29 12.88 -8.75
N PRO A 166 -9.46 13.27 -8.24
CA PRO A 166 -9.55 14.28 -7.19
C PRO A 166 -8.79 13.83 -5.93
N TYR A 167 -8.04 14.73 -5.33
CA TYR A 167 -7.33 14.48 -4.09
C TYR A 167 -7.30 15.72 -3.19
N THR A 168 -7.13 15.50 -1.89
CA THR A 168 -6.86 16.55 -0.91
C THR A 168 -5.37 16.58 -0.59
N HIS A 169 -4.74 17.74 -0.75
CA HIS A 169 -3.33 17.90 -0.40
C HIS A 169 -3.21 18.42 1.04
N LEU A 170 -2.56 17.62 1.89
CA LEU A 170 -2.28 17.97 3.27
C LEU A 170 -0.79 18.21 3.47
N HIS A 171 -0.42 19.41 3.91
CA HIS A 171 0.96 19.75 4.25
C HIS A 171 1.21 19.56 5.74
N ILE A 172 2.32 18.88 6.06
CA ILE A 172 2.73 18.64 7.46
C ILE A 172 3.99 19.45 7.74
N GLU A 173 3.87 20.47 8.58
CA GLU A 173 4.98 21.31 9.01
C GLU A 173 4.94 21.50 10.51
N SER A 174 6.10 21.35 11.18
CA SER A 174 6.26 21.56 12.63
C SER A 174 5.22 20.83 13.50
N GLY A 175 4.77 19.66 13.07
CA GLY A 175 3.78 18.85 13.78
C GLY A 175 2.33 19.25 13.54
N THR A 176 2.08 20.26 12.72
CA THR A 176 0.73 20.70 12.32
C THR A 176 0.39 20.21 10.92
N ILE A 177 -0.88 19.89 10.70
CA ILE A 177 -1.41 19.48 9.40
C ILE A 177 -2.29 20.62 8.89
N ASN A 178 -1.99 21.11 7.69
CA ASN A 178 -2.76 22.14 7.00
C ASN A 178 -3.21 21.62 5.64
N GLU A 179 -4.45 21.90 5.26
CA GLU A 179 -4.92 21.65 3.91
C GLU A 179 -4.38 22.74 2.99
N VAL A 180 -3.82 22.31 1.85
CA VAL A 180 -3.35 23.23 0.81
C VAL A 180 -4.45 23.36 -0.23
N ALA A 181 -4.90 24.59 -0.43
CA ALA A 181 -5.93 24.92 -1.42
C ALA A 181 -5.41 24.77 -2.87
#